data_9377b890c884fe220a57715c6e148e0e
#
_entry.id   9377b890c884fe220a57715c6e148e0e
#
_cell.length_a   1.000
_cell.length_b   1.000
_cell.length_c   1.000
_cell.angle_alpha   90.00
_cell.angle_beta   90.00
_cell.angle_gamma   90.00
#
_symmetry.space_group_name_H-M   'P 1'
#
loop_
_entity.id
_entity.type
_entity.pdbx_description
1 polymer ?
#
loop_
_entity_poly.entity_id
_entity_poly.type
_entity_poly.pdbx_seq_one_letter_code
_entity_poly.pdbx_strand_id
1 'polypeptide(L)' 'MKRNNIEEMHKQMFMLVNQLRKEGHDPLAIAGCMLAGAVQIYQAELGEDTAFQLLDQIANGDDDIDIDLDVDKETIH' A
#
# COMPACT_ATOMS: atom_id res chain seq x y z
N MET A 1 -6.48 -10.87 -19.69
CA MET A 1 -6.20 -10.66 -18.58
C MET A 1 -5.27 -9.64 -18.44
N LYS A 2 -5.17 -9.04 -17.46
CA LYS A 2 -4.41 -8.04 -17.29
C LYS A 2 -3.34 -8.22 -16.46
N ARG A 3 -2.29 -7.69 -16.66
CA ARG A 3 -1.28 -7.72 -15.81
C ARG A 3 -1.28 -6.58 -14.93
N ASN A 4 -0.74 -6.64 -13.80
CA ASN A 4 -0.66 -5.56 -12.89
C ASN A 4 0.34 -4.56 -13.39
N ASN A 5 -0.05 -3.35 -13.47
CA ASN A 5 0.84 -2.31 -13.89
C ASN A 5 1.04 -1.41 -12.69
N ILE A 6 2.05 -1.65 -11.93
CA ILE A 6 2.30 -0.93 -10.70
C ILE A 6 2.51 0.56 -10.93
N GLU A 7 3.21 0.92 -11.98
CA GLU A 7 3.41 2.32 -12.23
C GLU A 7 2.11 3.02 -12.52
N GLU A 8 1.26 2.40 -13.28
CA GLU A 8 0.00 3.02 -13.60
C GLU A 8 -0.88 3.12 -12.35
N MET A 9 -0.84 2.09 -11.50
CA MET A 9 -1.61 2.13 -10.29
C MET A 9 -1.12 3.23 -9.36
N HIS A 10 0.19 3.39 -9.22
CA HIS A 10 0.73 4.44 -8.42
C HIS A 10 0.31 5.80 -8.95
N LYS A 11 0.33 5.96 -10.25
CA LYS A 11 -0.04 7.21 -10.83
C LYS A 11 -1.49 7.55 -10.49
N GLN A 12 -2.37 6.58 -10.62
CA GLN A 12 -3.76 6.83 -10.32
C GLN A 12 -3.96 7.13 -8.84
N MET A 13 -3.24 6.45 -7.97
CA MET A 13 -3.35 6.73 -6.56
C MET A 13 -2.87 8.13 -6.22
N PHE A 14 -1.76 8.56 -6.82
CA PHE A 14 -1.29 9.89 -6.58
C PHE A 14 -2.25 10.93 -7.10
N MET A 15 -2.88 10.68 -8.23
CA MET A 15 -3.84 11.62 -8.76
C MET A 15 -5.03 11.74 -7.81
N LEU A 16 -5.46 10.62 -7.25
CA LEU A 16 -6.55 10.66 -6.31
C LEU A 16 -6.17 11.42 -5.06
N VAL A 17 -4.98 11.17 -4.55
CA VAL A 17 -4.53 11.86 -3.35
C VAL A 17 -4.47 13.37 -3.60
N ASN A 18 -3.93 13.77 -4.75
CA ASN A 18 -3.84 15.18 -5.05
C ASN A 18 -5.22 15.80 -5.16
N GLN A 19 -6.15 15.08 -5.73
CA GLN A 19 -7.50 15.59 -5.86
C GLN A 19 -8.12 15.79 -4.48
N LEU A 20 -7.94 14.82 -3.60
CA LEU A 20 -8.50 14.94 -2.27
C LEU A 20 -7.86 16.07 -1.49
N ARG A 21 -6.58 16.28 -1.68
CA ARG A 21 -5.92 17.37 -1.00
C ARG A 21 -6.41 18.71 -1.52
N LYS A 22 -6.67 18.80 -2.80
CA LYS A 22 -7.18 20.02 -3.33
C LYS A 22 -8.53 20.31 -2.82
N GLU A 23 -9.32 19.29 -2.48
CA GLU A 23 -10.64 19.47 -1.93
C GLU A 23 -10.60 19.82 -0.47
N GLY A 24 -9.42 19.88 0.09
CA GLY A 24 -9.32 20.29 1.49
C GLY A 24 -9.29 19.20 2.52
N HIS A 25 -9.19 17.96 2.10
CA HIS A 25 -9.16 16.89 3.06
C HIS A 25 -7.79 16.83 3.74
N ASP A 26 -7.80 16.47 4.98
CA ASP A 26 -6.57 16.41 5.75
C ASP A 26 -5.71 15.27 5.25
N PRO A 27 -4.45 15.49 5.00
CA PRO A 27 -3.57 14.44 4.50
C PRO A 27 -3.55 13.21 5.38
N LEU A 28 -3.63 13.38 6.69
CA LEU A 28 -3.60 12.22 7.56
C LEU A 28 -4.89 11.44 7.47
N ALA A 29 -5.99 12.12 7.21
CA ALA A 29 -7.24 11.43 7.02
C ALA A 29 -7.22 10.66 5.70
N ILE A 30 -6.60 11.24 4.68
CA ILE A 30 -6.49 10.55 3.42
C ILE A 30 -5.66 9.28 3.61
N ALA A 31 -4.56 9.38 4.33
CA ALA A 31 -3.71 8.23 4.55
C ALA A 31 -4.47 7.15 5.33
N GLY A 32 -5.24 7.55 6.31
CA GLY A 32 -6.00 6.59 7.08
C GLY A 32 -7.02 5.85 6.23
N CYS A 33 -7.67 6.57 5.34
CA CYS A 33 -8.65 5.94 4.47
C CYS A 33 -7.97 4.98 3.51
N MET A 34 -6.81 5.35 3.01
CA MET A 34 -6.11 4.49 2.08
C MET A 34 -5.65 3.22 2.80
N LEU A 35 -5.22 3.37 4.03
CA LEU A 35 -4.79 2.22 4.79
C LEU A 35 -5.98 1.30 5.07
N ALA A 36 -7.10 1.86 5.42
CA ALA A 36 -8.28 1.07 5.68
C ALA A 36 -8.68 0.28 4.44
N GLY A 37 -8.60 0.92 3.29
CA GLY A 37 -8.92 0.23 2.06
C GLY A 37 -7.94 -0.89 1.79
N ALA A 38 -6.68 -0.66 2.06
CA ALA A 38 -5.68 -1.68 1.85
C ALA A 38 -5.91 -2.88 2.77
N VAL A 39 -6.26 -2.60 4.00
CA VAL A 39 -6.52 -3.67 4.96
C VAL A 39 -7.69 -4.52 4.48
N GLN A 40 -8.74 -3.88 4.00
CA GLN A 40 -9.89 -4.62 3.54
C GLN A 40 -9.55 -5.51 2.36
N ILE A 41 -8.74 -5.03 1.46
CA ILE A 41 -8.34 -5.81 0.32
C ILE A 41 -7.51 -7.00 0.75
N TYR A 42 -6.56 -6.77 1.64
CA TYR A 42 -5.73 -7.86 2.12
C TYR A 42 -6.57 -8.91 2.83
N GLN A 43 -7.53 -8.47 3.63
CA GLN A 43 -8.36 -9.44 4.34
C GLN A 43 -9.19 -10.26 3.37
N ALA A 44 -9.70 -9.62 2.34
CA ALA A 44 -10.51 -10.33 1.39
C ALA A 44 -9.71 -11.34 0.57
N GLU A 45 -8.49 -10.97 0.23
CA GLU A 45 -7.70 -11.82 -0.64
C GLU A 45 -6.85 -12.84 0.11
N LEU A 46 -6.38 -12.49 1.27
CA LEU A 46 -5.44 -13.33 1.99
C LEU A 46 -5.98 -13.95 3.26
N GLY A 47 -7.13 -13.52 3.69
CA GLY A 47 -7.64 -13.95 4.96
C GLY A 47 -7.14 -13.06 6.07
N GLU A 48 -7.85 -13.07 7.19
CA GLU A 48 -7.57 -12.13 8.23
C GLU A 48 -6.21 -12.33 8.87
N ASP A 49 -5.85 -13.55 9.14
CA ASP A 49 -4.59 -13.76 9.81
C ASP A 49 -3.40 -13.37 8.96
N THR A 50 -3.41 -13.74 7.71
CA THR A 50 -2.30 -13.42 6.83
C THR A 50 -2.24 -11.92 6.59
N ALA A 51 -3.39 -11.30 6.47
CA ALA A 51 -3.42 -9.87 6.25
C ALA A 51 -2.78 -9.14 7.42
N PHE A 52 -3.11 -9.55 8.64
CA PHE A 52 -2.54 -8.89 9.79
C PHE A 52 -1.05 -9.16 9.93
N GLN A 53 -0.60 -10.33 9.54
CA GLN A 53 0.82 -10.60 9.59
C GLN A 53 1.57 -9.69 8.63
N LEU A 54 1.03 -9.49 7.45
CA LEU A 54 1.67 -8.62 6.49
C LEU A 54 1.70 -7.19 7.00
N LEU A 55 0.59 -6.73 7.55
CA LEU A 55 0.55 -5.38 8.04
C LEU A 55 1.50 -5.18 9.22
N ASP A 56 1.64 -6.19 10.02
CA ASP A 56 2.52 -6.11 11.16
C ASP A 56 3.96 -5.99 10.68
N GLN A 57 4.32 -6.71 9.65
CA GLN A 57 5.65 -6.61 9.12
C GLN A 57 5.90 -5.22 8.58
N ILE A 58 4.95 -4.67 7.88
CA ILE A 58 5.10 -3.34 7.33
C ILE A 58 5.21 -2.33 8.45
N ALA A 59 4.38 -2.46 9.45
CA ALA A 59 4.39 -1.49 10.54
C ALA A 59 5.68 -1.54 11.34
N ASN A 60 6.30 -2.70 11.39
CA ASN A 60 7.53 -2.80 12.12
C ASN A 60 8.74 -2.41 11.31
N GLY A 61 8.52 -2.00 10.10
CA GLY A 61 9.65 -1.57 9.29
C GLY A 61 10.54 -2.72 8.92
N ASP A 62 9.95 -3.90 8.76
CA ASP A 62 10.71 -5.05 8.46
C ASP A 62 11.20 -4.98 7.05
N ASP A 63 12.44 -4.77 6.86
CA ASP A 63 12.97 -4.65 5.56
C ASP A 63 13.03 -5.93 4.83
N ASP A 64 12.82 -7.00 5.49
CA ASP A 64 12.87 -8.23 4.84
C ASP A 64 11.56 -8.67 4.35
N ILE A 65 10.65 -7.80 4.22
CA ILE A 65 9.40 -8.15 3.70
C ILE A 65 9.63 -8.66 2.36
N ASP A 66 9.26 -9.84 2.10
CA ASP A 66 9.50 -10.37 0.94
C ASP A 66 8.51 -10.20 -0.04
N ILE A 67 8.15 -9.12 -0.33
CA ILE A 67 7.16 -8.90 -1.25
C ILE A 67 7.79 -8.79 -2.51
N ASP A 68 8.65 -9.19 -2.89
CA ASP A 68 9.17 -9.16 -4.12
C ASP A 68 8.91 -8.05 -4.98
N LEU A 69 8.98 -6.98 -4.52
CA LEU A 69 8.81 -5.87 -5.31
C LEU A 69 10.03 -5.57 -5.99
N ASP A 70 10.91 -6.44 -6.05
CA ASP A 70 12.01 -6.19 -6.73
C ASP A 70 12.80 -5.16 -6.31
N VAL A 71 12.69 -4.91 -5.19
CA VAL A 71 13.43 -3.96 -4.71
C VAL A 71 14.79 -4.32 -4.76
N ASP A 72 15.67 -3.50 -5.03
CA ASP A 72 16.90 -3.74 -5.03
C ASP A 72 17.40 -3.98 -3.75
N LYS A 73 17.53 -5.06 -3.29
CA LYS A 73 18.00 -5.32 -2.06
C LYS A 73 19.35 -4.89 -1.87
N GLU A 74 20.08 -4.77 -2.85
CA GLU A 74 21.38 -4.37 -2.68
C GLU A 74 21.46 -3.00 -2.31
N THR A 75 20.56 -2.25 -2.63
CA THR A 75 20.69 -0.88 -2.31
C THR A 75 20.24 -0.64 -0.99
N ILE A 76 19.75 -1.58 -0.31
CA ILE A 76 19.28 -1.33 0.95
C ILE A 76 20.29 -1.37 1.91
N HIS A 77 21.35 -1.80 1.64
CA HIS A 77 22.28 -1.77 2.67
C HIS A 77 23.30 -0.96 2.43
#